data_9e58850427126f23a51eca9dcebedbc7
#
_entry.id   9e58850427126f23a51eca9dcebedbc7
#
_cell.length_a   1.000
_cell.length_b   1.000
_cell.length_c   1.000
_cell.angle_alpha   90.00
_cell.angle_beta   90.00
_cell.angle_gamma   90.00
#
_symmetry.space_group_name_H-M   'P 1'
#
loop_
_entity.id
_entity.type
_entity.pdbx_description
1 polymer ?
#
loop_
_entity_poly.entity_id
_entity_poly.type
_entity_poly.pdbx_seq_one_letter_code
_entity_poly.pdbx_strand_id
1 'polypeptide(L)'
;MKTEFTQERILSALKEARTKLEAVEQSKNERVAIVGMAGRFPGANNVDEFWQNLCNGVNSIQFLSDEELLNSGVDAETLNRPNYVKAYSSFPDFDGFDASFFGYSPREAEVMDPQHRVFLECAWSALEQAGYDPQQYDGAIGVYGGSSLNSYIINLFSNSNLRTNTDNVQAVVSNVMGLMPTRVSYKLNLTGPSCGVQTGCSTSLVSVHLACQSLLNDECDMALAGGVSVGASGKSGYLYQADGVLSPDGYCRSFDAKGEGTVFGNG
;
A
#
# COMPACT_ATOMS: atom_id res chain seq x y z
N MET A 1 -43.44 -16.27 -46.68
CA MET A 1 -42.12 -16.92 -46.41
C MET A 1 -41.00 -15.93 -46.12
N LYS A 2 -40.73 -14.90 -46.92
CA LYS A 2 -39.67 -13.90 -46.62
C LYS A 2 -39.95 -13.05 -45.36
N THR A 3 -41.19 -12.72 -45.06
CA THR A 3 -41.60 -11.87 -43.94
C THR A 3 -41.56 -12.58 -42.59
N GLU A 4 -41.91 -13.85 -42.52
CA GLU A 4 -41.85 -14.66 -41.30
C GLU A 4 -40.42 -14.95 -40.86
N PHE A 5 -39.56 -15.25 -41.81
CA PHE A 5 -38.12 -15.47 -41.52
C PHE A 5 -37.42 -14.17 -41.00
N THR A 6 -37.93 -13.02 -41.36
CA THR A 6 -37.40 -11.73 -40.83
C THR A 6 -37.93 -11.44 -39.44
N GLN A 7 -39.19 -11.80 -39.15
CA GLN A 7 -39.77 -11.62 -37.80
C GLN A 7 -39.16 -12.54 -36.75
N GLU A 8 -38.88 -13.80 -37.06
CA GLU A 8 -38.19 -14.74 -36.17
C GLU A 8 -36.77 -14.27 -35.87
N ARG A 9 -36.04 -13.75 -36.85
CA ARG A 9 -34.70 -13.18 -36.66
C ARG A 9 -34.70 -11.94 -35.74
N ILE A 10 -35.68 -11.07 -35.93
CA ILE A 10 -35.83 -9.89 -35.07
C ILE A 10 -36.18 -10.29 -33.63
N LEU A 11 -37.09 -11.24 -33.46
CA LEU A 11 -37.45 -11.78 -32.13
C LEU A 11 -36.28 -12.47 -31.44
N SER A 12 -35.45 -13.22 -32.16
CA SER A 12 -34.25 -13.84 -31.64
C SER A 12 -33.21 -12.80 -31.20
N ALA A 13 -32.97 -11.78 -32.03
CA ALA A 13 -32.05 -10.70 -31.71
C ALA A 13 -32.51 -9.86 -30.52
N LEU A 14 -33.83 -9.60 -30.40
CA LEU A 14 -34.41 -8.90 -29.25
C LEU A 14 -34.28 -9.72 -27.95
N LYS A 15 -34.49 -11.03 -28.02
CA LYS A 15 -34.27 -11.92 -26.87
C LYS A 15 -32.80 -11.91 -26.41
N GLU A 16 -31.89 -12.04 -27.37
CA GLU A 16 -30.44 -11.99 -27.06
C GLU A 16 -30.03 -10.64 -26.49
N ALA A 17 -30.50 -9.52 -27.04
CA ALA A 17 -30.23 -8.18 -26.52
C ALA A 17 -30.82 -8.00 -25.11
N ARG A 18 -32.01 -8.51 -24.85
CA ARG A 18 -32.63 -8.47 -23.52
C ARG A 18 -31.83 -9.30 -22.51
N THR A 19 -31.42 -10.53 -22.85
CA THR A 19 -30.59 -11.37 -21.97
C THR A 19 -29.24 -10.67 -21.65
N LYS A 20 -28.61 -10.04 -22.65
CA LYS A 20 -27.39 -9.27 -22.44
C LYS A 20 -27.63 -8.06 -21.53
N LEU A 21 -28.77 -7.36 -21.70
CA LEU A 21 -29.12 -6.21 -20.85
C LEU A 21 -29.36 -6.66 -19.40
N GLU A 22 -30.13 -7.74 -19.21
CA GLU A 22 -30.39 -8.33 -17.89
C GLU A 22 -29.09 -8.78 -17.21
N ALA A 23 -28.14 -9.37 -17.94
CA ALA A 23 -26.82 -9.74 -17.43
C ALA A 23 -25.99 -8.50 -17.01
N VAL A 24 -26.01 -7.43 -17.82
CA VAL A 24 -25.33 -6.15 -17.48
C VAL A 24 -25.98 -5.47 -16.27
N GLU A 25 -27.32 -5.53 -16.15
CA GLU A 25 -28.02 -4.97 -15.00
C GLU A 25 -27.73 -5.79 -13.72
N GLN A 26 -27.58 -7.10 -13.84
CA GLN A 26 -27.25 -8.00 -12.75
C GLN A 26 -25.82 -7.78 -12.29
N SER A 27 -24.85 -7.63 -13.19
CA SER A 27 -23.44 -7.35 -12.86
C SER A 27 -23.25 -6.01 -12.13
N LYS A 28 -24.11 -5.00 -12.42
CA LYS A 28 -24.09 -3.71 -11.68
C LYS A 28 -24.52 -3.82 -10.22
N ASN A 29 -25.21 -4.90 -9.83
CA ASN A 29 -25.65 -5.17 -8.47
C ASN A 29 -24.75 -6.18 -7.74
N GLU A 30 -23.72 -6.69 -8.39
CA GLU A 30 -22.76 -7.58 -7.75
C GLU A 30 -21.96 -6.82 -6.67
N ARG A 31 -21.75 -7.50 -5.55
CA ARG A 31 -21.06 -6.96 -4.39
C ARG A 31 -19.76 -7.69 -4.20
N VAL A 32 -18.71 -6.94 -3.91
CA VAL A 32 -17.41 -7.47 -3.53
C VAL A 32 -17.34 -7.59 -2.02
N ALA A 33 -16.98 -8.76 -1.51
CA ALA A 33 -16.78 -9.01 -0.09
C ALA A 33 -15.33 -8.70 0.29
N ILE A 34 -15.12 -8.05 1.42
CA ILE A 34 -13.81 -7.97 2.08
C ILE A 34 -13.71 -9.20 2.99
N VAL A 35 -12.80 -10.12 2.66
CA VAL A 35 -12.62 -11.39 3.37
C VAL A 35 -11.41 -11.40 4.31
N GLY A 36 -10.50 -10.46 4.16
CA GLY A 36 -9.34 -10.29 5.03
C GLY A 36 -8.78 -8.88 4.98
N MET A 37 -8.16 -8.45 6.06
CA MET A 37 -7.50 -7.15 6.18
C MET A 37 -6.25 -7.29 7.03
N ALA A 38 -5.13 -6.75 6.57
CA ALA A 38 -3.90 -6.67 7.35
C ALA A 38 -3.26 -5.30 7.19
N GLY A 39 -2.49 -4.88 8.17
CA GLY A 39 -1.78 -3.61 8.10
C GLY A 39 -0.94 -3.36 9.35
N ARG A 40 0.02 -2.45 9.21
CA ARG A 40 0.82 -1.90 10.29
C ARG A 40 0.66 -0.39 10.29
N PHE A 41 0.41 0.19 11.43
CA PHE A 41 0.07 1.59 11.57
C PHE A 41 0.86 2.23 12.71
N PRO A 42 1.02 3.55 12.74
CA PRO A 42 1.57 4.22 13.92
C PRO A 42 0.79 3.87 15.17
N GLY A 43 1.49 3.30 16.17
CA GLY A 43 0.89 2.87 17.43
C GLY A 43 0.04 1.59 17.37
N ALA A 44 0.03 0.86 16.23
CA ALA A 44 -0.70 -0.41 16.11
C ALA A 44 0.01 -1.36 15.13
N ASN A 45 0.22 -2.60 15.54
CA ASN A 45 0.89 -3.63 14.76
C ASN A 45 -0.06 -4.43 13.84
N ASN A 46 -1.36 -4.25 14.03
CA ASN A 46 -2.41 -4.95 13.29
C ASN A 46 -3.70 -4.11 13.26
N VAL A 47 -4.69 -4.58 12.50
CA VAL A 47 -5.97 -3.91 12.32
C VAL A 47 -6.78 -3.84 13.61
N ASP A 48 -6.71 -4.86 14.47
CA ASP A 48 -7.46 -4.90 15.74
C ASP A 48 -6.94 -3.84 16.72
N GLU A 49 -5.63 -3.74 16.89
CA GLU A 49 -5.01 -2.68 17.69
C GLU A 49 -5.33 -1.28 17.12
N PHE A 50 -5.27 -1.14 15.80
CA PHE A 50 -5.62 0.11 15.14
C PHE A 50 -7.08 0.49 15.43
N TRP A 51 -8.01 -0.46 15.34
CA TRP A 51 -9.41 -0.23 15.68
C TRP A 51 -9.61 0.17 17.14
N GLN A 52 -8.91 -0.50 18.08
CA GLN A 52 -8.97 -0.15 19.50
C GLN A 52 -8.43 1.27 19.74
N ASN A 53 -7.36 1.66 19.08
CA ASN A 53 -6.81 3.02 19.16
C ASN A 53 -7.83 4.05 18.66
N LEU A 54 -8.52 3.79 17.55
CA LEU A 54 -9.58 4.66 17.04
C LEU A 54 -10.74 4.78 18.02
N CYS A 55 -11.23 3.68 18.59
CA CYS A 55 -12.30 3.67 19.59
C CYS A 55 -11.95 4.45 20.85
N ASN A 56 -10.69 4.42 21.25
CA ASN A 56 -10.18 5.11 22.44
C ASN A 56 -9.71 6.55 22.17
N GLY A 57 -9.77 7.02 20.91
CA GLY A 57 -9.32 8.36 20.54
C GLY A 57 -7.81 8.57 20.70
N VAL A 58 -7.01 7.50 20.54
CA VAL A 58 -5.55 7.58 20.69
C VAL A 58 -4.94 8.36 19.53
N ASN A 59 -4.15 9.38 19.86
CA ASN A 59 -3.27 10.04 18.88
C ASN A 59 -1.91 9.36 18.89
N SER A 60 -1.55 8.72 17.77
CA SER A 60 -0.28 7.99 17.62
C SER A 60 0.87 8.86 17.11
N ILE A 61 0.65 10.16 16.90
CA ILE A 61 1.74 11.10 16.58
C ILE A 61 2.59 11.30 17.83
N GLN A 62 3.89 11.10 17.71
CA GLN A 62 4.87 11.26 18.77
C GLN A 62 5.58 12.61 18.64
N PHE A 63 5.91 13.23 19.77
CA PHE A 63 6.77 14.40 19.83
C PHE A 63 8.13 13.97 20.36
N LEU A 64 9.14 14.09 19.51
CA LEU A 64 10.50 13.64 19.80
C LEU A 64 11.24 14.66 20.68
N SER A 65 12.06 14.16 21.59
CA SER A 65 12.98 14.99 22.37
C SER A 65 14.16 15.48 21.51
N ASP A 66 14.86 16.52 21.98
CA ASP A 66 16.06 17.02 21.32
C ASP A 66 17.15 15.96 21.24
N GLU A 67 17.28 15.15 22.27
CA GLU A 67 18.24 14.04 22.34
C GLU A 67 17.93 12.95 21.29
N GLU A 68 16.68 12.57 21.13
CA GLU A 68 16.27 11.60 20.11
C GLU A 68 16.54 12.11 18.70
N LEU A 69 16.26 13.39 18.44
CA LEU A 69 16.47 14.02 17.15
C LEU A 69 17.96 14.15 16.81
N LEU A 70 18.80 14.57 17.76
CA LEU A 70 20.24 14.64 17.60
C LEU A 70 20.85 13.25 17.35
N ASN A 71 20.42 12.24 18.11
CA ASN A 71 20.85 10.85 17.93
C ASN A 71 20.41 10.27 16.57
N SER A 72 19.31 10.78 16.00
CA SER A 72 18.83 10.39 14.66
C SER A 72 19.52 11.16 13.52
N GLY A 73 20.45 12.06 13.84
CA GLY A 73 21.24 12.81 12.85
C GLY A 73 20.66 14.14 12.42
N VAL A 74 19.65 14.66 13.12
CA VAL A 74 19.20 16.05 12.94
C VAL A 74 20.24 16.98 13.52
N ASP A 75 20.72 17.94 12.74
CA ASP A 75 21.73 18.89 13.22
C ASP A 75 21.13 19.94 14.18
N ALA A 76 21.97 20.42 15.10
CA ALA A 76 21.55 21.38 16.13
C ALA A 76 21.08 22.73 15.56
N GLU A 77 21.55 23.14 14.39
CA GLU A 77 21.11 24.38 13.74
C GLU A 77 19.64 24.21 13.28
N THR A 78 19.33 23.11 12.60
CA THR A 78 17.96 22.78 12.16
C THR A 78 17.01 22.64 13.35
N LEU A 79 17.45 21.95 14.41
CA LEU A 79 16.63 21.74 15.62
C LEU A 79 16.26 23.05 16.33
N ASN A 80 17.13 24.04 16.30
CA ASN A 80 16.91 25.35 16.94
C ASN A 80 16.10 26.33 16.07
N ARG A 81 15.67 25.95 14.87
CA ARG A 81 14.83 26.83 14.04
C ARG A 81 13.43 26.98 14.65
N PRO A 82 12.90 28.21 14.69
CA PRO A 82 11.63 28.50 15.36
C PRO A 82 10.41 27.80 14.70
N ASN A 83 10.56 27.38 13.45
CA ASN A 83 9.55 26.65 12.66
C ASN A 83 9.84 25.14 12.58
N TYR A 84 10.72 24.60 13.41
CA TYR A 84 10.97 23.16 13.45
C TYR A 84 9.92 22.46 14.33
N VAL A 85 9.16 21.55 13.74
CA VAL A 85 8.12 20.76 14.42
C VAL A 85 8.66 19.36 14.68
N LYS A 86 8.70 18.95 15.96
CA LYS A 86 9.30 17.68 16.41
C LYS A 86 8.34 16.48 16.30
N ALA A 87 7.25 16.63 15.53
CA ALA A 87 6.25 15.60 15.36
C ALA A 87 6.73 14.50 14.39
N TYR A 88 6.47 13.25 14.75
CA TYR A 88 6.85 12.07 14.02
C TYR A 88 5.76 10.99 14.14
N SER A 89 5.51 10.27 13.06
CA SER A 89 4.50 9.21 13.02
C SER A 89 5.01 8.02 12.25
N SER A 90 5.24 6.90 12.94
CA SER A 90 5.72 5.65 12.35
C SER A 90 5.27 4.46 13.17
N PHE A 91 5.33 3.28 12.58
CA PHE A 91 5.20 2.02 13.30
C PHE A 91 6.59 1.43 13.61
N PRO A 92 6.72 0.61 14.67
CA PRO A 92 7.99 -0.02 15.02
C PRO A 92 8.40 -1.09 13.99
N ASP A 93 9.69 -1.44 13.99
CA ASP A 93 10.26 -2.59 13.27
C ASP A 93 9.97 -2.62 11.76
N PHE A 94 9.86 -1.46 11.12
CA PHE A 94 9.66 -1.37 9.67
C PHE A 94 10.89 -1.85 8.87
N ASP A 95 12.02 -1.98 9.49
CA ASP A 95 13.29 -2.52 8.97
C ASP A 95 13.42 -4.05 9.18
N GLY A 96 12.63 -4.62 10.10
CA GLY A 96 12.52 -6.06 10.30
C GLY A 96 11.87 -6.75 9.09
N PHE A 97 12.37 -7.95 8.70
CA PHE A 97 11.80 -8.76 7.64
C PHE A 97 12.25 -10.21 7.77
N ASP A 98 11.32 -11.15 7.76
CA ASP A 98 11.67 -12.57 7.70
C ASP A 98 12.03 -12.97 6.25
N ALA A 99 13.27 -12.65 5.88
CA ALA A 99 13.80 -12.92 4.55
C ALA A 99 13.76 -14.42 4.22
N SER A 100 14.06 -15.28 5.18
CA SER A 100 14.13 -16.74 4.98
C SER A 100 12.76 -17.33 4.69
N PHE A 101 11.72 -16.84 5.36
CA PHE A 101 10.34 -17.26 5.14
C PHE A 101 9.90 -17.01 3.69
N PHE A 102 10.24 -15.85 3.15
CA PHE A 102 9.91 -15.51 1.75
C PHE A 102 10.98 -15.98 0.74
N GLY A 103 11.95 -16.80 1.15
CA GLY A 103 12.99 -17.33 0.27
C GLY A 103 13.92 -16.26 -0.29
N TYR A 104 14.27 -15.26 0.50
CA TYR A 104 15.30 -14.28 0.20
C TYR A 104 16.58 -14.57 0.99
N SER A 105 17.72 -14.35 0.37
CA SER A 105 18.97 -14.23 1.10
C SER A 105 19.02 -12.94 1.92
N PRO A 106 19.80 -12.86 3.01
CA PRO A 106 19.98 -11.61 3.76
C PRO A 106 20.41 -10.44 2.87
N ARG A 107 21.23 -10.71 1.87
CA ARG A 107 21.72 -9.71 0.93
C ARG A 107 20.61 -9.15 0.02
N GLU A 108 19.74 -10.00 -0.50
CA GLU A 108 18.61 -9.58 -1.31
C GLU A 108 17.63 -8.75 -0.47
N ALA A 109 17.37 -9.16 0.77
CA ALA A 109 16.53 -8.43 1.69
C ALA A 109 17.10 -7.05 2.03
N GLU A 110 18.43 -6.96 2.26
CA GLU A 110 19.13 -5.72 2.58
C GLU A 110 19.01 -4.66 1.48
N VAL A 111 19.04 -5.05 0.22
CA VAL A 111 18.94 -4.10 -0.91
C VAL A 111 17.51 -3.80 -1.35
N MET A 112 16.52 -4.47 -0.77
CA MET A 112 15.11 -4.28 -1.09
C MET A 112 14.52 -3.11 -0.32
N ASP A 113 13.73 -2.27 -1.01
CA ASP A 113 12.95 -1.21 -0.37
C ASP A 113 12.13 -1.77 0.80
N PRO A 114 12.22 -1.20 2.02
CA PRO A 114 11.39 -1.60 3.15
C PRO A 114 9.89 -1.66 2.82
N GLN A 115 9.40 -0.78 1.95
CA GLN A 115 8.01 -0.77 1.52
C GLN A 115 7.60 -2.08 0.83
N HIS A 116 8.49 -2.65 -0.01
CA HIS A 116 8.23 -3.94 -0.65
C HIS A 116 8.18 -5.09 0.35
N ARG A 117 9.02 -5.03 1.39
CA ARG A 117 9.05 -6.03 2.47
C ARG A 117 7.77 -6.00 3.29
N VAL A 118 7.39 -4.83 3.80
CA VAL A 118 6.18 -4.63 4.60
C VAL A 118 4.92 -4.99 3.81
N PHE A 119 4.82 -4.57 2.55
CA PHE A 119 3.67 -4.90 1.71
C PHE A 119 3.55 -6.41 1.46
N LEU A 120 4.66 -7.13 1.26
CA LEU A 120 4.66 -8.58 1.09
C LEU A 120 4.20 -9.30 2.36
N GLU A 121 4.66 -8.88 3.54
CA GLU A 121 4.22 -9.43 4.82
C GLU A 121 2.73 -9.16 5.09
N CYS A 122 2.26 -7.94 4.80
CA CYS A 122 0.83 -7.61 4.93
C CYS A 122 -0.03 -8.40 3.94
N ALA A 123 0.45 -8.61 2.71
CA ALA A 123 -0.24 -9.44 1.71
C ALA A 123 -0.40 -10.90 2.19
N TRP A 124 0.68 -11.48 2.73
CA TRP A 124 0.61 -12.81 3.35
C TRP A 124 -0.37 -12.85 4.51
N SER A 125 -0.26 -11.92 5.45
CA SER A 125 -1.12 -11.85 6.63
C SER A 125 -2.61 -11.67 6.27
N ALA A 126 -2.91 -10.92 5.20
CA ALA A 126 -4.28 -10.74 4.73
C ALA A 126 -4.87 -12.05 4.18
N LEU A 127 -4.11 -12.84 3.41
CA LEU A 127 -4.51 -14.15 2.93
C LEU A 127 -4.68 -15.15 4.08
N GLU A 128 -3.75 -15.17 5.03
CA GLU A 128 -3.82 -16.02 6.22
C GLU A 128 -5.06 -15.69 7.06
N GLN A 129 -5.34 -14.41 7.32
CA GLN A 129 -6.53 -13.97 8.03
C GLN A 129 -7.82 -14.36 7.29
N ALA A 130 -7.81 -14.31 5.96
CA ALA A 130 -8.92 -14.72 5.13
C ALA A 130 -9.11 -16.26 5.07
N GLY A 131 -8.14 -17.03 5.58
CA GLY A 131 -8.16 -18.50 5.58
C GLY A 131 -7.79 -19.12 4.24
N TYR A 132 -7.07 -18.39 3.39
CA TYR A 132 -6.65 -18.88 2.06
C TYR A 132 -5.14 -19.15 2.03
N ASP A 133 -4.78 -20.38 1.67
CA ASP A 133 -3.42 -20.74 1.32
C ASP A 133 -3.21 -20.48 -0.19
N PRO A 134 -2.36 -19.50 -0.56
CA PRO A 134 -2.16 -19.17 -1.96
C PRO A 134 -1.53 -20.30 -2.78
N GLN A 135 -0.91 -21.29 -2.13
CA GLN A 135 -0.32 -22.45 -2.83
C GLN A 135 -1.36 -23.55 -3.14
N GLN A 136 -2.51 -23.52 -2.46
CA GLN A 136 -3.58 -24.52 -2.62
C GLN A 136 -4.84 -23.94 -3.29
N TYR A 137 -4.91 -22.63 -3.44
CA TYR A 137 -6.05 -21.97 -4.07
C TYR A 137 -5.94 -22.04 -5.60
N ASP A 138 -6.91 -22.71 -6.24
CA ASP A 138 -6.91 -22.93 -7.69
C ASP A 138 -7.38 -21.71 -8.49
N GLY A 139 -7.95 -20.68 -7.86
CA GLY A 139 -8.41 -19.47 -8.51
C GLY A 139 -7.32 -18.45 -8.76
N ALA A 140 -7.58 -17.48 -9.63
CA ALA A 140 -6.70 -16.39 -9.91
C ALA A 140 -6.77 -15.31 -8.81
N ILE A 141 -5.64 -15.01 -8.16
CA ILE A 141 -5.53 -13.92 -7.18
C ILE A 141 -4.78 -12.75 -7.80
N GLY A 142 -5.48 -11.60 -7.97
CA GLY A 142 -4.90 -10.36 -8.45
C GLY A 142 -4.19 -9.57 -7.33
N VAL A 143 -3.22 -8.71 -7.70
CA VAL A 143 -2.52 -7.81 -6.76
C VAL A 143 -2.50 -6.39 -7.31
N TYR A 144 -3.07 -5.45 -6.55
CA TYR A 144 -3.17 -4.04 -6.89
C TYR A 144 -2.57 -3.22 -5.76
N GLY A 145 -1.45 -2.56 -5.99
CA GLY A 145 -0.80 -1.84 -4.90
C GLY A 145 0.18 -0.78 -5.34
N GLY A 146 0.45 0.14 -4.45
CA GLY A 146 1.45 1.15 -4.67
C GLY A 146 2.16 1.57 -3.40
N SER A 147 3.31 2.20 -3.57
CA SER A 147 4.15 2.66 -2.48
C SER A 147 4.41 4.17 -2.57
N SER A 148 4.82 4.78 -1.49
CA SER A 148 5.32 6.15 -1.52
C SER A 148 6.69 6.24 -2.24
N LEU A 149 7.21 7.46 -2.38
CA LEU A 149 8.53 7.68 -2.96
C LEU A 149 9.59 6.83 -2.24
N ASN A 150 10.36 6.08 -3.01
CA ASN A 150 11.45 5.28 -2.47
C ASN A 150 12.64 6.17 -2.05
N SER A 151 12.68 6.56 -0.79
CA SER A 151 13.83 7.27 -0.21
C SER A 151 14.98 6.33 0.18
N TYR A 152 14.72 5.03 0.32
CA TYR A 152 15.72 4.03 0.67
C TYR A 152 16.83 3.91 -0.39
N ILE A 153 16.50 4.09 -1.65
CA ILE A 153 17.48 4.03 -2.75
C ILE A 153 18.59 5.07 -2.59
N ILE A 154 18.30 6.22 -1.97
CA ILE A 154 19.31 7.24 -1.69
C ILE A 154 20.33 6.72 -0.68
N ASN A 155 19.84 6.09 0.39
CA ASN A 155 20.68 5.47 1.42
C ASN A 155 21.51 4.33 0.84
N LEU A 156 20.90 3.50 -0.03
CA LEU A 156 21.58 2.40 -0.70
C LEU A 156 22.76 2.89 -1.55
N PHE A 157 22.58 3.91 -2.37
CA PHE A 157 23.65 4.45 -3.22
C PHE A 157 24.68 5.31 -2.46
N SER A 158 24.32 5.85 -1.31
CA SER A 158 25.25 6.58 -0.44
C SER A 158 26.19 5.62 0.31
N ASN A 159 25.79 4.37 0.50
CA ASN A 159 26.62 3.35 1.15
C ASN A 159 27.55 2.68 0.12
N SER A 160 28.86 2.97 0.21
CA SER A 160 29.87 2.47 -0.73
C SER A 160 29.96 0.94 -0.78
N ASN A 161 29.79 0.26 0.37
CA ASN A 161 29.86 -1.21 0.45
C ASN A 161 28.65 -1.87 -0.24
N LEU A 162 27.47 -1.28 -0.09
CA LEU A 162 26.27 -1.76 -0.78
C LEU A 162 26.36 -1.54 -2.28
N ARG A 163 26.80 -0.36 -2.69
CA ARG A 163 26.95 0.03 -4.10
C ARG A 163 27.92 -0.85 -4.88
N THR A 164 29.07 -1.21 -4.29
CA THR A 164 30.11 -1.98 -4.99
C THR A 164 29.81 -3.47 -5.09
N ASN A 165 29.01 -4.00 -4.16
CA ASN A 165 28.73 -5.43 -4.03
C ASN A 165 27.33 -5.84 -4.49
N THR A 166 26.52 -4.91 -4.98
CA THR A 166 25.15 -5.20 -5.45
C THR A 166 25.11 -5.17 -6.97
N ASP A 167 24.50 -6.19 -7.57
CA ASP A 167 24.18 -6.15 -9.00
C ASP A 167 23.21 -4.98 -9.26
N ASN A 168 23.54 -4.13 -10.21
CA ASN A 168 22.74 -2.97 -10.58
C ASN A 168 21.31 -3.36 -10.98
N VAL A 169 21.12 -4.50 -11.67
CA VAL A 169 19.78 -5.00 -12.04
C VAL A 169 18.99 -5.40 -10.79
N GLN A 170 19.62 -6.11 -9.86
CA GLN A 170 18.98 -6.50 -8.59
C GLN A 170 18.60 -5.28 -7.77
N ALA A 171 19.47 -4.26 -7.66
CA ALA A 171 19.16 -3.02 -6.97
C ALA A 171 17.95 -2.31 -7.59
N VAL A 172 17.91 -2.21 -8.92
CA VAL A 172 16.79 -1.58 -9.64
C VAL A 172 15.50 -2.36 -9.41
N VAL A 173 15.47 -3.66 -9.67
CA VAL A 173 14.27 -4.49 -9.52
C VAL A 173 13.75 -4.50 -8.07
N SER A 174 14.64 -4.38 -7.09
CA SER A 174 14.27 -4.36 -5.67
C SER A 174 13.77 -3.00 -5.17
N ASN A 175 13.85 -1.96 -6.01
CA ASN A 175 13.55 -0.59 -5.61
C ASN A 175 12.58 0.14 -6.55
N VAL A 176 12.17 -0.45 -7.67
CA VAL A 176 11.17 0.14 -8.57
C VAL A 176 9.77 -0.07 -8.01
N MET A 177 9.11 1.03 -7.63
CA MET A 177 7.76 1.04 -7.00
C MET A 177 6.73 0.22 -7.78
N GLY A 178 6.72 0.30 -9.11
CA GLY A 178 5.77 -0.43 -9.97
C GLY A 178 5.93 -1.96 -9.96
N LEU A 179 7.07 -2.48 -9.48
CA LEU A 179 7.33 -3.92 -9.39
C LEU A 179 6.93 -4.54 -8.04
N MET A 180 6.45 -3.74 -7.08
CA MET A 180 6.02 -4.22 -5.78
C MET A 180 4.89 -5.27 -5.86
N PRO A 181 3.77 -5.04 -6.58
CA PRO A 181 2.72 -6.04 -6.74
C PRO A 181 3.20 -7.32 -7.43
N THR A 182 4.00 -7.19 -8.49
CA THR A 182 4.56 -8.34 -9.22
C THR A 182 5.47 -9.19 -8.32
N ARG A 183 6.19 -8.58 -7.40
CA ARG A 183 6.98 -9.28 -6.39
C ARG A 183 6.10 -10.12 -5.47
N VAL A 184 4.98 -9.57 -5.01
CA VAL A 184 4.00 -10.32 -4.20
C VAL A 184 3.48 -11.51 -4.99
N SER A 185 3.02 -11.29 -6.23
CA SER A 185 2.53 -12.36 -7.09
C SER A 185 3.58 -13.46 -7.29
N TYR A 186 4.82 -13.10 -7.54
CA TYR A 186 5.91 -14.06 -7.72
C TYR A 186 6.20 -14.87 -6.44
N LYS A 187 6.27 -14.20 -5.28
CA LYS A 187 6.62 -14.86 -4.02
C LYS A 187 5.50 -15.73 -3.45
N LEU A 188 4.27 -15.36 -3.68
CA LEU A 188 3.10 -16.09 -3.22
C LEU A 188 2.48 -16.98 -4.32
N ASN A 189 3.11 -17.06 -5.51
CA ASN A 189 2.63 -17.84 -6.66
C ASN A 189 1.20 -17.46 -7.09
N LEU A 190 0.89 -16.15 -7.15
CA LEU A 190 -0.42 -15.66 -7.53
C LEU A 190 -0.49 -15.47 -9.06
N THR A 191 -1.58 -15.90 -9.67
CA THR A 191 -1.73 -16.00 -11.13
C THR A 191 -2.65 -14.93 -11.75
N GLY A 192 -3.32 -14.11 -10.92
CA GLY A 192 -4.17 -13.02 -11.40
C GLY A 192 -3.38 -11.78 -11.86
N PRO A 193 -4.07 -10.73 -12.31
CA PRO A 193 -3.45 -9.48 -12.71
C PRO A 193 -2.60 -8.86 -11.60
N SER A 194 -1.46 -8.26 -11.95
CA SER A 194 -0.54 -7.64 -11.00
C SER A 194 -0.20 -6.22 -11.46
N CYS A 195 -0.76 -5.22 -10.78
CA CYS A 195 -0.74 -3.83 -11.21
C CYS A 195 -0.18 -2.88 -10.16
N GLY A 196 0.88 -2.14 -10.53
CA GLY A 196 1.37 -1.02 -9.75
C GLY A 196 0.47 0.21 -9.90
N VAL A 197 0.03 0.78 -8.78
CA VAL A 197 -0.86 1.95 -8.74
C VAL A 197 -0.12 3.13 -8.12
N GLN A 198 -0.12 4.27 -8.80
CA GLN A 198 0.53 5.49 -8.32
C GLN A 198 -0.36 6.71 -8.55
N THR A 199 -1.11 7.09 -7.53
CA THR A 199 -2.03 8.24 -7.55
C THR A 199 -1.89 9.14 -6.32
N GLY A 200 -0.68 9.16 -5.73
CA GLY A 200 -0.40 9.94 -4.52
C GLY A 200 -1.20 9.45 -3.31
N CYS A 201 -1.82 10.36 -2.57
CA CYS A 201 -2.57 10.03 -1.36
C CYS A 201 -3.79 9.11 -1.59
N SER A 202 -4.29 9.01 -2.81
CA SER A 202 -5.41 8.15 -3.17
C SER A 202 -5.02 6.74 -3.62
N THR A 203 -3.73 6.40 -3.63
CA THR A 203 -3.21 5.14 -4.18
C THR A 203 -3.93 3.90 -3.63
N SER A 204 -4.10 3.78 -2.32
CA SER A 204 -4.75 2.62 -1.72
C SER A 204 -6.23 2.50 -2.12
N LEU A 205 -6.98 3.60 -2.17
CA LEU A 205 -8.38 3.60 -2.60
C LEU A 205 -8.53 3.30 -4.09
N VAL A 206 -7.62 3.80 -4.93
CA VAL A 206 -7.61 3.48 -6.37
C VAL A 206 -7.24 2.01 -6.57
N SER A 207 -6.32 1.46 -5.78
CA SER A 207 -6.01 0.02 -5.79
C SER A 207 -7.24 -0.83 -5.47
N VAL A 208 -8.01 -0.46 -4.45
CA VAL A 208 -9.27 -1.14 -4.11
C VAL A 208 -10.28 -1.03 -5.27
N HIS A 209 -10.43 0.17 -5.87
CA HIS A 209 -11.32 0.35 -7.01
C HIS A 209 -10.94 -0.55 -8.19
N LEU A 210 -9.66 -0.60 -8.57
CA LEU A 210 -9.18 -1.44 -9.66
C LEU A 210 -9.37 -2.93 -9.36
N ALA A 211 -9.10 -3.36 -8.13
CA ALA A 211 -9.36 -4.73 -7.68
C ALA A 211 -10.84 -5.10 -7.79
N CYS A 212 -11.74 -4.22 -7.35
CA CYS A 212 -13.19 -4.43 -7.52
C CYS A 212 -13.59 -4.53 -9.01
N GLN A 213 -13.02 -3.67 -9.87
CA GLN A 213 -13.31 -3.74 -11.30
C GLN A 213 -12.82 -5.06 -11.93
N SER A 214 -11.63 -5.53 -11.54
CA SER A 214 -11.09 -6.79 -12.02
C SER A 214 -11.94 -8.00 -11.59
N LEU A 215 -12.41 -8.01 -10.34
CA LEU A 215 -13.35 -9.04 -9.84
C LEU A 215 -14.68 -9.01 -10.60
N LEU A 216 -15.27 -7.84 -10.81
CA LEU A 216 -16.54 -7.68 -11.52
C LEU A 216 -16.46 -7.97 -13.02
N ASN A 217 -15.25 -7.98 -13.59
CA ASN A 217 -14.98 -8.34 -14.98
C ASN A 217 -14.46 -9.78 -15.15
N ASP A 218 -14.50 -10.60 -14.11
CA ASP A 218 -14.00 -12.00 -14.11
C ASP A 218 -12.51 -12.13 -14.52
N GLU A 219 -11.71 -11.11 -14.26
CA GLU A 219 -10.26 -11.14 -14.52
C GLU A 219 -9.49 -11.87 -13.40
N CYS A 220 -10.07 -11.95 -12.21
CA CYS A 220 -9.59 -12.73 -11.07
C CYS A 220 -10.73 -13.11 -10.13
N ASP A 221 -10.51 -14.16 -9.32
CA ASP A 221 -11.48 -14.67 -8.35
C ASP A 221 -11.33 -14.04 -6.97
N MET A 222 -10.13 -13.55 -6.67
CA MET A 222 -9.77 -12.82 -5.45
C MET A 222 -8.76 -11.72 -5.81
N ALA A 223 -8.70 -10.67 -5.01
CA ALA A 223 -7.72 -9.61 -5.19
C ALA A 223 -7.16 -9.10 -3.86
N LEU A 224 -5.86 -8.88 -3.82
CA LEU A 224 -5.16 -8.10 -2.80
C LEU A 224 -5.08 -6.64 -3.28
N ALA A 225 -5.49 -5.71 -2.45
CA ALA A 225 -5.44 -4.28 -2.78
C ALA A 225 -4.95 -3.46 -1.60
N GLY A 226 -4.01 -2.54 -1.83
CA GLY A 226 -3.48 -1.73 -0.75
C GLY A 226 -2.47 -0.68 -1.16
N GLY A 227 -1.88 -0.07 -0.15
CA GLY A 227 -0.80 0.89 -0.30
C GLY A 227 0.12 0.86 0.90
N VAL A 228 1.35 1.27 0.71
CA VAL A 228 2.37 1.34 1.76
C VAL A 228 3.15 2.64 1.67
N SER A 229 3.49 3.20 2.82
CA SER A 229 4.36 4.36 2.92
C SER A 229 5.35 4.17 4.06
N VAL A 230 6.63 4.01 3.73
CA VAL A 230 7.71 3.92 4.72
C VAL A 230 8.84 4.87 4.31
N GLY A 231 9.03 5.92 5.09
CA GLY A 231 10.17 6.82 4.94
C GLY A 231 11.42 6.22 5.58
N ALA A 232 12.50 6.13 4.81
CA ALA A 232 13.78 5.57 5.27
C ALA A 232 14.67 6.59 6.02
N SER A 233 14.16 7.78 6.32
CA SER A 233 14.94 8.90 6.87
C SER A 233 15.12 8.90 8.40
N GLY A 234 14.76 7.79 9.07
CA GLY A 234 14.87 7.72 10.54
C GLY A 234 13.85 8.59 11.27
N LYS A 235 14.01 8.71 12.59
CA LYS A 235 13.17 9.59 13.43
C LYS A 235 13.56 11.04 13.17
N SER A 236 12.67 11.81 12.55
CA SER A 236 12.87 13.23 12.30
C SER A 236 11.55 13.99 12.40
N GLY A 237 11.63 15.23 12.82
CA GLY A 237 10.55 16.19 12.64
C GLY A 237 10.56 16.80 11.23
N TYR A 238 10.02 18.00 11.10
CA TYR A 238 10.00 18.72 9.83
C TYR A 238 10.04 20.23 10.04
N LEU A 239 10.47 20.94 9.01
CA LEU A 239 10.38 22.40 8.97
C LEU A 239 8.99 22.81 8.45
N TYR A 240 8.24 23.50 9.27
CA TYR A 240 6.95 24.09 8.87
C TYR A 240 7.15 25.24 7.89
N GLN A 241 6.29 25.27 6.88
CA GLN A 241 6.19 26.38 5.91
C GLN A 241 4.73 26.80 5.81
N ALA A 242 4.45 28.10 5.89
CA ALA A 242 3.09 28.64 5.94
C ALA A 242 2.22 28.28 4.74
N ASP A 243 2.81 28.15 3.54
CA ASP A 243 2.11 27.76 2.32
C ASP A 243 2.20 26.23 2.02
N GLY A 244 2.72 25.46 2.97
CA GLY A 244 2.88 24.02 2.86
C GLY A 244 1.66 23.26 3.35
N VAL A 245 1.74 21.93 3.22
CA VAL A 245 0.67 21.00 3.66
C VAL A 245 0.87 20.50 5.09
N LEU A 246 2.03 20.76 5.71
CA LEU A 246 2.37 20.23 7.03
C LEU A 246 1.75 21.09 8.15
N SER A 247 1.40 20.44 9.24
CA SER A 247 0.83 21.09 10.43
C SER A 247 1.86 21.96 11.15
N PRO A 248 1.50 23.19 11.58
CA PRO A 248 2.41 24.07 12.32
C PRO A 248 2.74 23.56 13.72
N ASP A 249 1.90 22.73 14.31
CA ASP A 249 1.98 22.25 15.69
C ASP A 249 2.07 20.72 15.84
N GLY A 250 2.16 20.00 14.73
CA GLY A 250 2.30 18.53 14.75
C GLY A 250 1.02 17.74 14.99
N TYR A 251 -0.15 18.36 14.86
CA TYR A 251 -1.43 17.67 15.01
C TYR A 251 -2.21 17.64 13.70
N CYS A 252 -2.84 16.50 13.42
CA CYS A 252 -3.85 16.37 12.38
C CYS A 252 -5.23 16.60 13.01
N ARG A 253 -6.00 17.56 12.48
CA ARG A 253 -7.36 17.87 12.92
C ARG A 253 -8.31 17.78 11.74
N SER A 254 -8.49 16.56 11.23
CA SER A 254 -9.33 16.32 10.05
C SER A 254 -10.77 16.77 10.33
N PHE A 255 -11.33 17.55 9.40
CA PHE A 255 -12.70 18.12 9.45
C PHE A 255 -12.95 19.13 10.58
N ASP A 256 -11.96 19.49 11.39
CA ASP A 256 -12.09 20.53 12.41
C ASP A 256 -11.82 21.93 11.82
N ALA A 257 -12.52 22.93 12.32
CA ALA A 257 -12.32 24.32 11.90
C ALA A 257 -10.91 24.86 12.23
N LYS A 258 -10.17 24.20 13.12
CA LYS A 258 -8.77 24.51 13.50
C LYS A 258 -7.78 23.61 12.77
N GLY A 259 -8.20 22.90 11.72
CA GLY A 259 -7.30 22.09 10.89
C GLY A 259 -6.38 22.99 10.08
N GLU A 260 -5.07 22.91 10.30
CA GLU A 260 -4.05 23.76 9.66
C GLU A 260 -2.96 22.92 8.98
N GLY A 261 -3.24 21.68 8.61
CA GLY A 261 -2.29 20.82 7.92
C GLY A 261 -2.25 19.38 8.45
N THR A 262 -1.26 18.63 7.98
CA THR A 262 -1.09 17.20 8.27
C THR A 262 0.30 16.89 8.81
N VAL A 263 0.45 15.70 9.38
CA VAL A 263 1.74 15.04 9.67
C VAL A 263 1.81 13.80 8.82
N PHE A 264 2.87 13.65 8.04
CA PHE A 264 3.09 12.43 7.28
C PHE A 264 3.48 11.29 8.23
N GLY A 265 2.86 10.13 8.02
CA GLY A 265 3.13 8.91 8.78
C GLY A 265 3.57 7.77 7.88
N ASN A 266 4.19 6.76 8.50
CA ASN A 266 4.46 5.47 7.88
C ASN A 266 3.28 4.52 8.14
N GLY A 267 3.02 3.64 7.23
CA GLY A 267 1.94 2.67 7.38
C GLY A 267 1.79 1.77 6.17
#